data_09a85bfbd73059661c40d068d9cee24c
#
_entry.id   09a85bfbd73059661c40d068d9cee24c
#
_cell.length_a   1.000
_cell.length_b   1.000
_cell.length_c   1.000
_cell.angle_alpha   90.00
_cell.angle_beta   90.00
_cell.angle_gamma   90.00
#
_symmetry.space_group_name_H-M   'P 1'
#
loop_
_entity.id
_entity.type
_entity.pdbx_description
1 polymer ?
#
loop_
_entity_poly.entity_id
_entity_poly.type
_entity_poly.pdbx_seq_one_letter_code
_entity_poly.pdbx_strand_id
1 'polypeptide(L)' 'PAFAAVDPALIRLTGAIDDRSAPAPVADAISALVNLGYPQVQASAAVAAAMKQAGDEAEAKTLIRLGLRELAR' A
#
# COMPACT_ATOMS: atom_id res chain seq x y z
N PRO A 1 22.54 -7.05 -22.55
CA PRO A 1 22.57 -5.60 -22.57
C PRO A 1 22.32 -4.99 -21.23
N ALA A 2 22.67 -3.75 -21.15
CA ALA A 2 22.60 -3.00 -19.93
C ALA A 2 21.18 -2.87 -19.40
N PHE A 3 20.22 -3.02 -20.25
CA PHE A 3 18.83 -2.91 -19.80
C PHE A 3 18.49 -3.86 -18.72
N ALA A 4 18.90 -5.11 -18.91
CA ALA A 4 18.48 -6.14 -17.96
C ALA A 4 19.03 -5.85 -16.59
N ALA A 5 20.21 -5.26 -16.54
CA ALA A 5 20.82 -4.93 -15.27
C ALA A 5 20.25 -3.65 -14.67
N VAL A 6 19.89 -2.72 -15.53
CA VAL A 6 19.45 -1.42 -15.07
C VAL A 6 18.00 -1.46 -14.61
N ASP A 7 17.15 -2.17 -15.36
CA ASP A 7 15.72 -2.13 -15.09
C ASP A 7 15.34 -2.59 -13.69
N PRO A 8 15.86 -3.70 -13.20
CA PRO A 8 15.48 -4.12 -11.84
C PRO A 8 15.90 -3.09 -10.80
N ALA A 9 17.07 -2.47 -10.99
CA ALA A 9 17.52 -1.48 -10.04
C ALA A 9 16.62 -0.24 -10.09
N LEU A 10 16.24 0.16 -11.27
CA LEU A 10 15.35 1.31 -11.42
C LEU A 10 13.99 1.03 -10.80
N ILE A 11 13.49 -0.17 -10.94
CA ILE A 11 12.21 -0.53 -10.36
C ILE A 11 12.29 -0.44 -8.85
N ARG A 12 13.38 -0.89 -8.27
CA ARG A 12 13.56 -0.79 -6.83
C ARG A 12 13.64 0.65 -6.37
N LEU A 13 14.36 1.45 -7.12
CA LEU A 13 14.49 2.86 -6.77
C LEU A 13 13.15 3.55 -6.87
N THR A 14 12.40 3.22 -7.90
CA THR A 14 11.07 3.79 -8.06
C THR A 14 10.18 3.41 -6.89
N GLY A 15 10.24 2.16 -6.47
CA GLY A 15 9.47 1.73 -5.33
C GLY A 15 9.87 2.46 -4.06
N ALA A 16 11.17 2.65 -3.87
CA ALA A 16 11.65 3.37 -2.70
C ALA A 16 11.19 4.83 -2.72
N ILE A 17 11.18 5.41 -3.91
CA ILE A 17 10.73 6.78 -4.05
C ILE A 17 9.24 6.88 -3.75
N ASP A 18 8.47 5.91 -4.23
CA ASP A 18 7.04 5.88 -3.95
C ASP A 18 6.78 5.74 -2.47
N ASP A 19 7.62 4.99 -1.79
CA ASP A 19 7.48 4.80 -0.35
C ASP A 19 7.66 6.10 0.41
N ARG A 20 8.34 7.06 -0.20
CA ARG A 20 8.51 8.35 0.45
C ARG A 20 7.23 9.14 0.48
N SER A 21 6.35 8.94 -0.49
CA SER A 21 5.10 9.67 -0.54
C SER A 21 4.09 9.09 0.43
N ALA A 22 4.31 7.87 0.93
CA ALA A 22 3.45 7.25 1.92
C ALA A 22 4.28 6.31 2.77
N PRO A 23 3.97 6.20 4.08
CA PRO A 23 4.65 5.22 4.92
C PRO A 23 4.50 3.82 4.33
N ALA A 24 5.53 2.99 4.52
CA ALA A 24 5.54 1.65 3.96
C ALA A 24 4.28 0.83 4.33
N PRO A 25 3.81 0.86 5.59
CA PRO A 25 2.60 0.10 5.92
C PRO A 25 1.39 0.55 5.12
N VAL A 26 1.26 1.85 4.88
CA VAL A 26 0.14 2.38 4.12
C VAL A 26 0.24 1.93 2.66
N ALA A 27 1.41 2.10 2.06
CA ALA A 27 1.61 1.71 0.68
C ALA A 27 1.38 0.22 0.49
N ASP A 28 1.90 -0.59 1.41
CA ASP A 28 1.73 -2.03 1.35
C ASP A 28 0.25 -2.42 1.44
N ALA A 29 -0.47 -1.78 2.34
CA ALA A 29 -1.88 -2.11 2.52
C ALA A 29 -2.68 -1.74 1.27
N ILE A 30 -2.42 -0.57 0.70
CA ILE A 30 -3.11 -0.17 -0.51
C ILE A 30 -2.81 -1.15 -1.65
N SER A 31 -1.53 -1.52 -1.81
CA SER A 31 -1.15 -2.46 -2.85
C SER A 31 -1.85 -3.80 -2.66
N ALA A 32 -1.93 -4.28 -1.43
CA ALA A 32 -2.57 -5.55 -1.16
C ALA A 32 -4.05 -5.51 -1.55
N LEU A 33 -4.73 -4.43 -1.20
CA LEU A 33 -6.14 -4.31 -1.52
C LEU A 33 -6.37 -4.22 -3.02
N VAL A 34 -5.50 -3.48 -3.71
CA VAL A 34 -5.59 -3.39 -5.17
C VAL A 34 -5.38 -4.76 -5.79
N ASN A 35 -4.42 -5.53 -5.28
CA ASN A 35 -4.17 -6.88 -5.77
C ASN A 35 -5.36 -7.81 -5.54
N LEU A 36 -6.15 -7.53 -4.52
CA LEU A 36 -7.35 -8.33 -4.25
C LEU A 36 -8.51 -7.95 -5.17
N GLY A 37 -8.36 -6.91 -5.95
CA GLY A 37 -9.37 -6.54 -6.92
C GLY A 37 -10.09 -5.23 -6.63
N TYR A 38 -9.71 -4.52 -5.60
CA TYR A 38 -10.37 -3.25 -5.28
C TYR A 38 -9.74 -2.11 -6.06
N PRO A 39 -10.54 -1.16 -6.54
CA PRO A 39 -9.97 0.04 -7.19
C PRO A 39 -9.07 0.81 -6.25
N GLN A 40 -8.06 1.44 -6.81
CA GLN A 40 -7.09 2.16 -5.99
C GLN A 40 -7.75 3.25 -5.15
N VAL A 41 -8.73 3.93 -5.69
CA VAL A 41 -9.43 4.97 -4.96
C VAL A 41 -10.09 4.41 -3.70
N GLN A 42 -10.76 3.27 -3.85
CA GLN A 42 -11.41 2.64 -2.71
C GLN A 42 -10.37 2.09 -1.73
N ALA A 43 -9.30 1.49 -2.26
CA ALA A 43 -8.25 0.97 -1.41
C ALA A 43 -7.63 2.08 -0.57
N SER A 44 -7.33 3.21 -1.19
CA SER A 44 -6.75 4.34 -0.48
C SER A 44 -7.69 4.87 0.60
N ALA A 45 -8.95 5.00 0.28
CA ALA A 45 -9.92 5.50 1.25
C ALA A 45 -10.07 4.53 2.42
N ALA A 46 -10.10 3.23 2.12
CA ALA A 46 -10.24 2.23 3.17
C ALA A 46 -9.02 2.21 4.09
N VAL A 47 -7.83 2.34 3.51
CA VAL A 47 -6.61 2.36 4.33
C VAL A 47 -6.56 3.64 5.15
N ALA A 48 -7.00 4.75 4.60
CA ALA A 48 -7.04 5.98 5.38
C ALA A 48 -7.96 5.85 6.59
N ALA A 49 -9.11 5.23 6.41
CA ALA A 49 -10.01 4.98 7.52
C ALA A 49 -9.39 4.00 8.51
N ALA A 50 -8.70 3.00 8.00
CA ALA A 50 -8.03 2.01 8.85
C ALA A 50 -6.96 2.67 9.70
N MET A 51 -6.24 3.62 9.15
CA MET A 51 -5.21 4.32 9.92
C MET A 51 -5.80 5.08 11.10
N LYS A 52 -6.95 5.67 10.91
CA LYS A 52 -7.60 6.37 12.01
C LYS A 52 -7.96 5.42 13.13
N GLN A 53 -8.37 4.22 12.79
CA GLN A 53 -8.73 3.22 13.79
C GLN A 53 -7.50 2.61 14.45
N ALA A 54 -6.47 2.36 13.66
CA ALA A 54 -5.26 1.71 14.17
C ALA A 54 -4.41 2.65 15.01
N GLY A 55 -4.42 3.93 14.68
CA GLY A 55 -3.62 4.89 15.42
C GLY A 55 -2.13 4.57 15.29
N ASP A 56 -1.47 4.44 16.43
CA ASP A 56 -0.04 4.20 16.46
C ASP A 56 0.33 2.79 16.02
N GLU A 57 -0.63 1.89 15.93
CA GLU A 57 -0.35 0.52 15.54
C GLU A 57 -0.71 0.26 14.10
N ALA A 58 -0.40 1.20 13.24
CA ALA A 58 -0.74 1.11 11.83
C ALA A 58 0.27 0.26 11.09
N GLU A 59 0.27 -1.04 11.35
CA GLU A 59 1.06 -1.99 10.59
C GLU A 59 0.31 -2.41 9.35
N ALA A 60 1.06 -2.88 8.34
CA ALA A 60 0.45 -3.24 7.08
C ALA A 60 -0.68 -4.26 7.26
N LYS A 61 -0.43 -5.31 8.02
CA LYS A 61 -1.45 -6.34 8.19
C LYS A 61 -2.67 -5.81 8.92
N THR A 62 -2.47 -4.91 9.87
CA THR A 62 -3.59 -4.31 10.58
C THR A 62 -4.40 -3.42 9.64
N LEU A 63 -3.71 -2.64 8.83
CA LEU A 63 -4.37 -1.77 7.87
C LEU A 63 -5.12 -2.57 6.82
N ILE A 64 -4.55 -3.67 6.37
CA ILE A 64 -5.23 -4.54 5.41
C ILE A 64 -6.51 -5.09 6.02
N ARG A 65 -6.43 -5.58 7.24
CA ARG A 65 -7.59 -6.16 7.91
C ARG A 65 -8.68 -5.11 8.09
N LEU A 66 -8.32 -3.97 8.63
CA LEU A 66 -9.29 -2.91 8.86
C LEU A 66 -9.82 -2.34 7.54
N GLY A 67 -8.94 -2.24 6.55
CA GLY A 67 -9.36 -1.78 5.24
C GLY A 67 -10.39 -2.71 4.62
N LEU A 68 -10.17 -4.00 4.74
CA LEU A 68 -11.14 -4.98 4.23
C LEU A 68 -12.48 -4.86 4.94
N ARG A 69 -12.46 -4.60 6.23
CA ARG A 69 -13.71 -4.36 6.96
C ARG A 69 -14.44 -3.15 6.42
N GLU A 70 -13.70 -2.09 6.14
CA GLU A 70 -14.32 -0.89 5.57
C GLU A 70 -14.94 -1.18 4.21
N LEU A 71 -14.25 -1.96 3.39
CA LEU A 71 -14.74 -2.26 2.06
C LEU A 71 -15.90 -3.25 2.08
N ALA A 72 -15.97 -4.06 3.11
CA ALA A 72 -17.01 -5.07 3.22
C ALA A 72 -18.31 -4.54 3.80
N ARG A 73 -18.33 -3.33 4.26
CA ARG A 73 -19.52 -2.75 4.88
C ARG A 73 -20.68 -2.54 3.94
#